data_57b64867f7daaf62d710d885b003cbf2
#
_entry.id   57b64867f7daaf62d710d885b003cbf2
#
_cell.length_a   1.000
_cell.length_b   1.000
_cell.length_c   1.000
_cell.angle_alpha   90.00
_cell.angle_beta   90.00
_cell.angle_gamma   90.00
#
_symmetry.space_group_name_H-M   'P 1'
#
loop_
_entity.id
_entity.type
_entity.pdbx_description
1 polymer ?
#
loop_
_entity_poly.entity_id
_entity_poly.type
_entity_poly.pdbx_seq_one_letter_code
_entity_poly.pdbx_strand_id
1 'polypeptide(L)'
;MAFRVQLAVLILALLSACAASRGRVRLDTGEGAPIEYSPPSPVRAVTVGEEAFEEALTELVLVTPLRLRASRPGEWVRASYSRGSQVSDRAFGGFCEPGLRRGDCISLLEDVMGLSDWDKFGVALALSLDPLKESISRAVEDTLAPQLFYSMIATGLVTWAALAANPEPAFTKAAAVISALLLVYLGAETFLELIEASQDLKLATDGATTWKELDASGQRFATRVGPSIARVLVLAVTVAVSHGLTGGASLLAARLATLPNFPGGAAVASRVGVNVAGLEQVRAVSVSGGVITLSLPSTVVAMAAKPPVSTTPSGARSWNSFSSLKRARGPAGPGKQWHHIVEQTDGNVRRFGPQSLHNTDNVIAIDEAVHQRISAYYSSKEVALTGVQTIRQWLSGQSFQAQRDFGMKTLIRFGAVP
;
A
#
# COMPACT_ATOMS: atom_id res chain seq x y z
N MET A 1 26.83 41.87 -22.09
CA MET A 1 26.80 41.29 -20.73
C MET A 1 25.38 40.84 -20.29
N ALA A 2 24.35 41.62 -20.52
CA ALA A 2 22.98 41.33 -20.11
C ALA A 2 22.42 39.96 -20.60
N PHE A 3 22.68 39.58 -21.86
CA PHE A 3 22.18 38.30 -22.42
C PHE A 3 22.77 37.05 -21.75
N ARG A 4 24.05 37.09 -21.34
CA ARG A 4 24.71 35.97 -20.62
C ARG A 4 24.18 35.82 -19.20
N VAL A 5 23.81 36.92 -18.55
CA VAL A 5 23.20 36.90 -17.22
C VAL A 5 21.78 36.36 -17.27
N GLN A 6 21.00 36.78 -18.29
CA GLN A 6 19.64 36.26 -18.49
C GLN A 6 19.63 34.77 -18.82
N LEU A 7 20.57 34.28 -19.66
CA LEU A 7 20.71 32.88 -19.97
C LEU A 7 21.13 32.05 -18.73
N ALA A 8 22.05 32.58 -17.92
CA ALA A 8 22.48 31.94 -16.68
C ALA A 8 21.35 31.88 -15.65
N VAL A 9 20.53 32.93 -15.53
CA VAL A 9 19.35 32.95 -14.64
C VAL A 9 18.28 31.96 -15.13
N LEU A 10 18.08 31.87 -16.46
CA LEU A 10 17.14 30.89 -17.04
C LEU A 10 17.60 29.45 -16.83
N ILE A 11 18.91 29.20 -17.00
CA ILE A 11 19.50 27.87 -16.73
C ILE A 11 19.44 27.53 -15.20
N LEU A 12 19.71 28.51 -14.33
CA LEU A 12 19.54 28.32 -12.89
C LEU A 12 18.06 28.09 -12.50
N ALA A 13 17.11 28.79 -13.14
CA ALA A 13 15.69 28.58 -12.92
C ALA A 13 15.23 27.22 -13.45
N LEU A 14 15.76 26.73 -14.56
CA LEU A 14 15.51 25.40 -15.10
C LEU A 14 16.17 24.30 -14.25
N LEU A 15 17.37 24.55 -13.71
CA LEU A 15 18.04 23.65 -12.79
C LEU A 15 17.35 23.60 -11.41
N SER A 16 16.72 24.70 -10.98
CA SER A 16 15.92 24.75 -9.76
C SER A 16 14.56 24.05 -9.93
N ALA A 17 14.02 23.99 -11.15
CA ALA A 17 12.81 23.20 -11.47
C ALA A 17 13.08 21.69 -11.50
N CYS A 18 14.36 21.28 -11.64
CA CYS A 18 14.80 19.89 -11.47
C CYS A 18 15.13 19.51 -10.02
N ALA A 19 14.81 20.35 -9.02
CA ALA A 19 14.72 19.90 -7.64
C ALA A 19 13.61 18.86 -7.62
N ALA A 20 14.01 17.57 -7.61
CA ALA A 20 13.13 16.42 -7.57
C ALA A 20 11.97 16.72 -6.62
N SER A 21 10.77 16.86 -7.15
CA SER A 21 9.58 17.07 -6.37
C SER A 21 9.45 15.84 -5.48
N ARG A 22 9.90 15.95 -4.22
CA ARG A 22 9.72 14.89 -3.24
C ARG A 22 8.26 14.52 -3.27
N GLY A 23 7.95 13.26 -3.58
CA GLY A 23 6.59 12.79 -3.70
C GLY A 23 5.79 13.18 -2.46
N ARG A 24 4.79 14.02 -2.64
CA ARG A 24 3.89 14.44 -1.56
C ARG A 24 2.72 13.49 -1.47
N VAL A 25 2.35 13.13 -0.26
CA VAL A 25 1.18 12.28 0.01
C VAL A 25 0.14 13.14 0.71
N ARG A 26 -1.08 13.11 0.19
CA ARG A 26 -2.25 13.76 0.75
C ARG A 26 -3.23 12.69 1.20
N LEU A 27 -3.61 12.72 2.46
CA LEU A 27 -4.57 11.80 3.06
C LEU A 27 -5.91 12.52 3.18
N ASP A 28 -6.89 12.09 2.40
CA ASP A 28 -8.25 12.62 2.41
C ASP A 28 -9.16 11.64 3.17
N THR A 29 -9.62 12.07 4.32
CA THR A 29 -10.53 11.28 5.18
C THR A 29 -12.00 11.53 4.87
N GLY A 30 -12.31 12.53 4.05
CA GLY A 30 -13.65 13.03 3.85
C GLY A 30 -14.16 13.91 5.02
N GLU A 31 -13.34 14.12 6.05
CA GLU A 31 -13.64 14.93 7.22
C GLU A 31 -12.59 16.05 7.34
N GLY A 32 -13.00 17.29 7.09
CA GLY A 32 -12.11 18.45 7.17
C GLY A 32 -11.14 18.60 6.00
N ALA A 33 -10.04 19.34 6.21
CA ALA A 33 -9.00 19.51 5.20
C ALA A 33 -8.12 18.26 5.10
N PRO A 34 -7.72 17.86 3.88
CA PRO A 34 -6.80 16.74 3.70
C PRO A 34 -5.47 16.95 4.44
N ILE A 35 -4.93 15.87 4.99
CA ILE A 35 -3.66 15.88 5.72
C ILE A 35 -2.53 15.77 4.70
N GLU A 36 -1.69 16.79 4.58
CA GLU A 36 -0.51 16.75 3.72
C GLU A 36 0.67 16.14 4.48
N TYR A 37 1.29 15.17 3.84
CA TYR A 37 2.44 14.47 4.35
C TYR A 37 3.62 14.56 3.37
N SER A 38 4.76 15.01 3.86
CA SER A 38 6.02 15.00 3.11
C SER A 38 7.00 14.11 3.85
N PRO A 39 7.40 12.96 3.27
CA PRO A 39 8.38 12.09 3.89
C PRO A 39 9.66 12.85 4.21
N PRO A 40 10.22 12.73 5.41
CA PRO A 40 11.40 13.51 5.83
C PRO A 40 12.70 13.14 5.09
N SER A 41 12.73 12.00 4.41
CA SER A 41 13.87 11.48 3.65
C SER A 41 13.38 10.58 2.52
N PRO A 42 14.17 10.40 1.44
CA PRO A 42 13.85 9.41 0.43
C PRO A 42 13.69 8.03 1.09
N VAL A 43 12.55 7.41 0.86
CA VAL A 43 12.23 6.10 1.39
C VAL A 43 12.71 5.08 0.38
N ARG A 44 13.68 4.24 0.76
CA ARG A 44 14.08 3.12 -0.10
C ARG A 44 12.93 2.15 -0.26
N ALA A 45 12.66 1.75 -1.50
CA ALA A 45 11.76 0.67 -1.81
C ALA A 45 12.16 -0.61 -1.04
N VAL A 46 11.17 -1.34 -0.56
CA VAL A 46 11.40 -2.64 0.06
C VAL A 46 11.78 -3.62 -1.04
N THR A 47 12.98 -4.22 -0.92
CA THR A 47 13.43 -5.22 -1.88
C THR A 47 12.78 -6.56 -1.61
N VAL A 48 12.23 -7.17 -2.65
CA VAL A 48 11.66 -8.53 -2.61
C VAL A 48 12.55 -9.44 -3.45
N GLY A 49 13.25 -10.35 -2.77
CA GLY A 49 14.08 -11.38 -3.42
C GLY A 49 13.23 -12.41 -4.15
N GLU A 50 13.85 -13.21 -5.03
CA GLU A 50 13.15 -14.20 -5.85
C GLU A 50 12.53 -15.31 -5.00
N GLU A 51 13.31 -15.91 -4.12
CA GLU A 51 12.86 -17.00 -3.22
C GLU A 51 11.69 -16.54 -2.34
N ALA A 52 11.81 -15.37 -1.69
CA ALA A 52 10.75 -14.82 -0.87
C ALA A 52 9.49 -14.43 -1.68
N PHE A 53 9.66 -14.09 -2.95
CA PHE A 53 8.55 -13.85 -3.87
C PHE A 53 7.82 -15.14 -4.21
N GLU A 54 8.55 -16.22 -4.55
CA GLU A 54 7.97 -17.52 -4.87
C GLU A 54 7.21 -18.10 -3.68
N GLU A 55 7.80 -18.07 -2.49
CA GLU A 55 7.15 -18.51 -1.25
C GLU A 55 5.84 -17.76 -1.00
N ALA A 56 5.88 -16.43 -1.01
CA ALA A 56 4.70 -15.62 -0.77
C ALA A 56 3.63 -15.79 -1.86
N LEU A 57 4.04 -15.90 -3.13
CA LEU A 57 3.12 -16.11 -4.23
C LEU A 57 2.46 -17.49 -4.13
N THR A 58 3.21 -18.54 -3.80
CA THR A 58 2.69 -19.89 -3.57
C THR A 58 1.65 -19.88 -2.46
N GLU A 59 1.95 -19.25 -1.32
CA GLU A 59 1.02 -19.15 -0.20
C GLU A 59 -0.26 -18.40 -0.60
N LEU A 60 -0.13 -17.26 -1.30
CA LEU A 60 -1.27 -16.50 -1.80
C LEU A 60 -2.13 -17.28 -2.77
N VAL A 61 -1.51 -18.09 -3.64
CA VAL A 61 -2.22 -18.93 -4.62
C VAL A 61 -2.97 -20.07 -3.93
N LEU A 62 -2.34 -20.78 -3.00
CA LEU A 62 -2.95 -21.89 -2.27
C LEU A 62 -4.14 -21.46 -1.40
N VAL A 63 -4.07 -20.26 -0.82
CA VAL A 63 -5.13 -19.72 0.05
C VAL A 63 -6.19 -18.95 -0.75
N THR A 64 -5.93 -18.64 -2.03
CA THR A 64 -6.94 -18.02 -2.90
C THR A 64 -8.04 -19.03 -3.18
N PRO A 65 -9.28 -18.88 -2.65
CA PRO A 65 -10.34 -19.81 -2.97
C PRO A 65 -10.74 -19.60 -4.43
N LEU A 66 -10.12 -20.33 -5.32
CA LEU A 66 -10.63 -20.58 -6.67
C LEU A 66 -11.90 -21.41 -6.49
N ARG A 67 -12.98 -20.79 -6.02
CA ARG A 67 -14.31 -21.40 -6.07
C ARG A 67 -14.76 -21.36 -7.53
N LEU A 68 -14.19 -22.28 -8.30
CA LEU A 68 -14.86 -22.74 -9.52
C LEU A 68 -16.18 -23.33 -9.07
N ARG A 69 -17.24 -22.53 -9.04
CA ARG A 69 -18.58 -23.09 -9.15
C ARG A 69 -18.56 -23.84 -10.47
N ALA A 70 -18.65 -25.14 -10.40
CA ALA A 70 -18.92 -25.96 -11.57
C ALA A 70 -20.28 -25.53 -12.13
N SER A 71 -20.27 -24.52 -13.00
CA SER A 71 -21.36 -24.26 -13.92
C SER A 71 -21.34 -25.40 -14.94
N ARG A 72 -22.49 -25.78 -15.40
CA ARG A 72 -22.66 -26.91 -16.31
C ARG A 72 -21.68 -26.86 -17.48
N PRO A 73 -21.12 -28.03 -17.90
CA PRO A 73 -20.20 -28.08 -19.04
C PRO A 73 -20.91 -27.45 -20.27
N GLY A 74 -20.34 -26.41 -20.84
CA GLY A 74 -20.84 -25.68 -22.00
C GLY A 74 -21.22 -24.21 -21.79
N GLU A 75 -21.46 -23.76 -20.57
CA GLU A 75 -21.88 -22.37 -20.29
C GLU A 75 -20.67 -21.43 -20.07
N TRP A 76 -19.53 -21.99 -19.76
CA TRP A 76 -18.30 -21.25 -19.49
C TRP A 76 -17.61 -20.65 -20.71
N VAL A 77 -17.80 -21.25 -21.88
CA VAL A 77 -17.16 -20.79 -23.13
C VAL A 77 -17.77 -19.45 -23.60
N ARG A 78 -18.97 -19.11 -23.19
CA ARG A 78 -19.64 -17.87 -23.62
C ARG A 78 -19.43 -16.68 -22.67
N ALA A 79 -19.26 -16.90 -21.38
CA ALA A 79 -19.10 -15.82 -20.39
C ALA A 79 -17.65 -15.29 -20.29
N SER A 80 -16.67 -16.05 -20.74
CA SER A 80 -15.25 -15.68 -20.73
C SER A 80 -14.81 -14.81 -21.91
N TYR A 81 -15.68 -14.61 -22.90
CA TYR A 81 -15.40 -13.81 -24.09
C TYR A 81 -15.89 -12.36 -23.98
N SER A 82 -15.64 -11.70 -22.86
CA SER A 82 -15.58 -10.23 -22.88
C SER A 82 -14.25 -9.83 -23.55
N ARG A 83 -14.26 -8.74 -24.32
CA ARG A 83 -13.09 -8.28 -25.11
C ARG A 83 -11.75 -8.24 -24.35
N GLY A 84 -11.76 -8.13 -23.02
CA GLY A 84 -10.55 -8.17 -22.17
C GLY A 84 -9.89 -9.54 -22.04
N SER A 85 -10.66 -10.64 -22.15
CA SER A 85 -10.15 -12.00 -22.07
C SER A 85 -9.32 -12.41 -23.31
N GLN A 86 -9.65 -11.86 -24.49
CA GLN A 86 -8.92 -12.14 -25.72
C GLN A 86 -7.46 -11.59 -25.71
N VAL A 87 -7.25 -10.43 -25.06
CA VAL A 87 -5.92 -9.84 -24.91
C VAL A 87 -5.04 -10.71 -24.02
N SER A 88 -5.58 -11.23 -22.91
CA SER A 88 -4.88 -12.10 -21.98
C SER A 88 -4.43 -13.40 -22.61
N ASP A 89 -5.32 -14.11 -23.32
CA ASP A 89 -4.98 -15.37 -23.99
C ASP A 89 -3.98 -15.15 -25.13
N ARG A 90 -4.11 -14.03 -25.84
CA ARG A 90 -3.18 -13.65 -26.91
C ARG A 90 -1.82 -13.25 -26.35
N ALA A 91 -1.77 -12.46 -25.30
CA ALA A 91 -0.51 -12.02 -24.67
C ALA A 91 0.32 -13.20 -24.09
N PHE A 92 -0.34 -14.28 -23.67
CA PHE A 92 0.31 -15.42 -23.02
C PHE A 92 0.32 -16.74 -23.83
N GLY A 93 -0.08 -16.74 -25.09
CA GLY A 93 0.06 -17.94 -25.91
C GLY A 93 -0.91 -18.13 -27.08
N GLY A 94 -1.95 -17.29 -27.19
CA GLY A 94 -2.99 -17.44 -28.23
C GLY A 94 -2.57 -17.08 -29.66
N PHE A 95 -1.36 -16.56 -29.86
CA PHE A 95 -0.81 -16.21 -31.20
C PHE A 95 -0.01 -17.32 -31.86
N CYS A 96 0.28 -18.40 -31.15
CA CYS A 96 1.11 -19.48 -31.64
C CYS A 96 0.32 -20.77 -31.74
N GLU A 97 0.49 -21.49 -32.85
CA GLU A 97 0.04 -22.89 -32.94
C GLU A 97 0.77 -23.76 -31.90
N PRO A 98 0.09 -24.75 -31.30
CA PRO A 98 0.72 -25.66 -30.36
C PRO A 98 1.94 -26.36 -31.01
N GLY A 99 3.13 -26.09 -30.47
CA GLY A 99 4.38 -26.71 -30.93
C GLY A 99 5.43 -25.77 -31.53
N LEU A 100 5.09 -24.52 -31.84
CA LEU A 100 6.05 -23.50 -32.29
C LEU A 100 6.72 -22.79 -31.10
N ARG A 101 8.05 -22.56 -31.22
CA ARG A 101 8.76 -21.75 -30.24
C ARG A 101 8.30 -20.29 -30.35
N ARG A 102 8.19 -19.61 -29.20
CA ARG A 102 7.64 -18.25 -29.08
C ARG A 102 8.35 -17.23 -30.01
N GLY A 103 9.67 -17.35 -30.19
CA GLY A 103 10.43 -16.51 -31.11
C GLY A 103 10.03 -16.66 -32.58
N ASP A 104 9.64 -17.87 -32.96
CA ASP A 104 9.27 -18.19 -34.35
C ASP A 104 7.86 -17.67 -34.69
N CYS A 105 6.95 -17.60 -33.71
CA CYS A 105 5.62 -17.08 -33.91
C CYS A 105 5.59 -15.56 -34.06
N ILE A 106 6.43 -14.85 -33.32
CA ILE A 106 6.53 -13.38 -33.38
C ILE A 106 7.13 -12.94 -34.71
N SER A 107 8.02 -13.76 -35.30
CA SER A 107 8.67 -13.45 -36.58
C SER A 107 7.72 -13.53 -37.79
N LEU A 108 6.58 -14.21 -37.65
CA LEU A 108 5.60 -14.36 -38.74
C LEU A 108 4.65 -13.15 -38.90
N LEU A 109 4.59 -12.26 -37.89
CA LEU A 109 3.79 -11.05 -37.91
C LEU A 109 4.72 -9.83 -38.01
N GLU A 110 4.89 -9.32 -39.22
CA GLU A 110 5.81 -8.19 -39.49
C GLU A 110 5.28 -6.87 -38.92
N ASP A 111 3.96 -6.73 -38.73
CA ASP A 111 3.34 -5.54 -38.20
C ASP A 111 2.32 -5.80 -37.08
N VAL A 112 2.03 -4.78 -36.29
CA VAL A 112 1.04 -4.80 -35.20
C VAL A 112 -0.15 -3.88 -35.50
N MET A 113 -0.32 -3.47 -36.74
CA MET A 113 -1.36 -2.51 -37.16
C MET A 113 -2.79 -3.01 -36.94
N GLY A 114 -2.98 -4.32 -36.86
CA GLY A 114 -4.27 -4.94 -36.53
C GLY A 114 -4.62 -4.94 -35.05
N LEU A 115 -3.71 -4.56 -34.16
CA LEU A 115 -3.93 -4.48 -32.74
C LEU A 115 -4.47 -3.10 -32.35
N SER A 116 -5.41 -3.07 -31.38
CA SER A 116 -5.77 -1.81 -30.75
C SER A 116 -4.61 -1.28 -29.89
N ASP A 117 -4.60 0.03 -29.58
CA ASP A 117 -3.57 0.63 -28.73
C ASP A 117 -3.49 -0.03 -27.34
N TRP A 118 -4.63 -0.49 -26.82
CA TRP A 118 -4.66 -1.22 -25.56
C TRP A 118 -4.17 -2.67 -25.68
N ASP A 119 -4.36 -3.31 -26.83
CA ASP A 119 -3.78 -4.63 -27.12
C ASP A 119 -2.24 -4.53 -27.19
N LYS A 120 -1.72 -3.51 -27.91
CA LYS A 120 -0.29 -3.23 -28.00
C LYS A 120 0.31 -3.00 -26.60
N PHE A 121 -0.35 -2.17 -25.79
CA PHE A 121 0.07 -1.91 -24.39
C PHE A 121 0.08 -3.19 -23.56
N GLY A 122 -0.98 -3.99 -23.63
CA GLY A 122 -1.07 -5.27 -22.90
C GLY A 122 0.01 -6.27 -23.30
N VAL A 123 0.33 -6.37 -24.61
CA VAL A 123 1.41 -7.22 -25.13
C VAL A 123 2.77 -6.76 -24.61
N ALA A 124 3.09 -5.47 -24.72
CA ALA A 124 4.37 -4.93 -24.25
C ALA A 124 4.54 -5.10 -22.74
N LEU A 125 3.47 -4.90 -21.95
CA LEU A 125 3.47 -5.16 -20.52
C LEU A 125 3.71 -6.65 -20.22
N ALA A 126 3.06 -7.56 -20.93
CA ALA A 126 3.29 -9.01 -20.79
C ALA A 126 4.74 -9.41 -21.09
N LEU A 127 5.33 -8.85 -22.16
CA LEU A 127 6.74 -9.05 -22.49
C LEU A 127 7.69 -8.52 -21.40
N SER A 128 7.31 -7.41 -20.75
CA SER A 128 8.10 -6.84 -19.65
C SER A 128 8.18 -7.76 -18.42
N LEU A 129 7.23 -8.66 -18.25
CA LEU A 129 7.18 -9.61 -17.13
C LEU A 129 7.90 -10.94 -17.41
N ASP A 130 8.46 -11.12 -18.61
CA ASP A 130 9.20 -12.34 -18.96
C ASP A 130 10.31 -12.72 -17.95
N PRO A 131 11.07 -11.78 -17.36
CA PRO A 131 12.04 -12.11 -16.32
C PRO A 131 11.47 -12.76 -15.07
N LEU A 132 10.16 -12.57 -14.79
CA LEU A 132 9.48 -13.17 -13.64
C LEU A 132 8.73 -14.46 -13.99
N LYS A 133 8.63 -14.80 -15.27
CA LYS A 133 7.78 -15.89 -15.75
C LYS A 133 8.13 -17.23 -15.12
N GLU A 134 9.41 -17.54 -14.99
CA GLU A 134 9.87 -18.79 -14.39
C GLU A 134 9.49 -18.87 -12.89
N SER A 135 9.74 -17.81 -12.13
CA SER A 135 9.38 -17.73 -10.72
C SER A 135 7.86 -17.82 -10.50
N ILE A 136 7.07 -17.17 -11.36
CA ILE A 136 5.60 -17.29 -11.32
C ILE A 136 5.19 -18.72 -11.67
N SER A 137 5.79 -19.33 -12.69
CA SER A 137 5.46 -20.70 -13.09
C SER A 137 5.72 -21.69 -11.97
N ARG A 138 6.87 -21.61 -11.32
CA ARG A 138 7.20 -22.47 -10.17
C ARG A 138 6.20 -22.32 -9.01
N ALA A 139 5.81 -21.07 -8.69
CA ALA A 139 4.87 -20.80 -7.62
C ALA A 139 3.44 -21.35 -7.88
N VAL A 140 3.05 -21.52 -9.14
CA VAL A 140 1.69 -21.96 -9.54
C VAL A 140 1.65 -23.37 -10.14
N GLU A 141 2.77 -24.03 -10.30
CA GLU A 141 2.88 -25.33 -10.97
C GLU A 141 1.99 -26.40 -10.35
N ASP A 142 1.88 -26.41 -9.03
CA ASP A 142 1.08 -27.38 -8.27
C ASP A 142 -0.39 -26.99 -8.13
N THR A 143 -0.84 -25.88 -8.72
CA THR A 143 -2.24 -25.46 -8.63
C THR A 143 -3.11 -26.16 -9.67
N LEU A 144 -4.37 -26.46 -9.30
CA LEU A 144 -5.33 -27.15 -10.15
C LEU A 144 -5.74 -26.37 -11.43
N ALA A 145 -5.43 -25.09 -11.54
CA ALA A 145 -5.75 -24.25 -12.68
C ALA A 145 -4.74 -23.12 -12.91
N PRO A 146 -3.47 -23.42 -13.27
CA PRO A 146 -2.43 -22.39 -13.46
C PRO A 146 -2.85 -21.32 -14.49
N GLN A 147 -3.47 -21.73 -15.61
CA GLN A 147 -3.90 -20.83 -16.67
C GLN A 147 -4.92 -19.76 -16.21
N LEU A 148 -5.88 -20.15 -15.35
CA LEU A 148 -6.84 -19.18 -14.76
C LEU A 148 -6.14 -18.20 -13.84
N PHE A 149 -5.17 -18.66 -13.05
CA PHE A 149 -4.37 -17.79 -12.20
C PHE A 149 -3.59 -16.77 -13.03
N TYR A 150 -2.88 -17.22 -14.06
CA TYR A 150 -2.16 -16.33 -14.98
C TYR A 150 -3.09 -15.31 -15.63
N SER A 151 -4.24 -15.74 -16.12
CA SER A 151 -5.23 -14.85 -16.74
C SER A 151 -5.71 -13.76 -15.77
N MET A 152 -6.00 -14.12 -14.52
CA MET A 152 -6.46 -13.16 -13.51
C MET A 152 -5.37 -12.14 -13.16
N ILE A 153 -4.13 -12.60 -12.95
CA ILE A 153 -3.01 -11.71 -12.63
C ILE A 153 -2.69 -10.79 -13.80
N ALA A 154 -2.61 -11.35 -15.02
CA ALA A 154 -2.38 -10.56 -16.22
C ALA A 154 -3.46 -9.49 -16.43
N THR A 155 -4.73 -9.85 -16.28
CA THR A 155 -5.85 -8.89 -16.37
C THR A 155 -5.73 -7.81 -15.30
N GLY A 156 -5.41 -8.17 -14.05
CA GLY A 156 -5.21 -7.22 -12.96
C GLY A 156 -4.05 -6.27 -13.21
N LEU A 157 -2.92 -6.79 -13.72
CA LEU A 157 -1.72 -6.00 -14.06
C LEU A 157 -2.02 -5.02 -15.20
N VAL A 158 -2.62 -5.50 -16.29
CA VAL A 158 -2.97 -4.66 -17.46
C VAL A 158 -3.98 -3.59 -17.04
N THR A 159 -5.00 -3.95 -16.26
CA THR A 159 -6.00 -3.00 -15.78
C THR A 159 -5.38 -1.92 -14.90
N TRP A 160 -4.52 -2.31 -13.95
CA TRP A 160 -3.85 -1.34 -13.09
C TRP A 160 -2.91 -0.43 -13.88
N ALA A 161 -2.07 -1.00 -14.75
CA ALA A 161 -1.12 -0.25 -15.56
C ALA A 161 -1.83 0.68 -16.57
N ALA A 162 -2.96 0.28 -17.12
CA ALA A 162 -3.79 1.11 -17.99
C ALA A 162 -4.35 2.33 -17.25
N LEU A 163 -4.77 2.16 -15.98
CA LEU A 163 -5.17 3.29 -15.15
C LEU A 163 -3.98 4.18 -14.80
N ALA A 164 -2.82 3.60 -14.50
CA ALA A 164 -1.58 4.30 -14.21
C ALA A 164 -1.05 5.11 -15.42
N ALA A 165 -1.30 4.63 -16.63
CA ALA A 165 -0.87 5.27 -17.88
C ALA A 165 -1.64 6.56 -18.22
N ASN A 166 -2.73 6.89 -17.50
CA ASN A 166 -3.40 8.19 -17.70
C ASN A 166 -2.55 9.34 -17.17
N PRO A 167 -2.63 10.54 -17.77
CA PRO A 167 -1.87 11.72 -17.31
C PRO A 167 -2.16 12.09 -15.85
N GLU A 168 -3.40 11.93 -15.40
CA GLU A 168 -3.83 12.09 -14.02
C GLU A 168 -4.50 10.80 -13.54
N PRO A 169 -3.72 9.82 -13.08
CA PRO A 169 -4.26 8.52 -12.70
C PRO A 169 -5.25 8.62 -11.54
N ALA A 170 -6.39 7.98 -11.70
CA ALA A 170 -7.39 7.83 -10.64
C ALA A 170 -7.76 6.35 -10.49
N PHE A 171 -7.48 5.79 -9.33
CA PHE A 171 -7.67 4.38 -9.01
C PHE A 171 -8.83 4.23 -8.02
N THR A 172 -9.78 3.35 -8.33
CA THR A 172 -10.93 3.06 -7.46
C THR A 172 -10.96 1.59 -7.06
N LYS A 173 -11.45 1.30 -5.87
CA LYS A 173 -11.64 -0.07 -5.36
C LYS A 173 -10.36 -0.91 -5.44
N ALA A 174 -10.39 -2.04 -6.19
CA ALA A 174 -9.28 -2.98 -6.27
C ALA A 174 -7.96 -2.32 -6.72
N ALA A 175 -8.01 -1.44 -7.72
CA ALA A 175 -6.83 -0.71 -8.20
C ALA A 175 -6.30 0.27 -7.14
N ALA A 176 -7.15 0.86 -6.31
CA ALA A 176 -6.73 1.69 -5.18
C ALA A 176 -6.02 0.87 -4.09
N VAL A 177 -6.48 -0.35 -3.80
CA VAL A 177 -5.80 -1.26 -2.87
C VAL A 177 -4.42 -1.66 -3.41
N ILE A 178 -4.33 -2.00 -4.71
CA ILE A 178 -3.03 -2.26 -5.36
C ILE A 178 -2.11 -1.05 -5.22
N SER A 179 -2.60 0.15 -5.56
CA SER A 179 -1.81 1.39 -5.47
C SER A 179 -1.36 1.71 -4.06
N ALA A 180 -2.22 1.49 -3.06
CA ALA A 180 -1.87 1.67 -1.66
C ALA A 180 -0.81 0.67 -1.18
N LEU A 181 -0.88 -0.59 -1.63
CA LEU A 181 0.15 -1.61 -1.37
C LEU A 181 1.49 -1.24 -2.02
N LEU A 182 1.46 -0.80 -3.28
CA LEU A 182 2.65 -0.33 -3.97
C LEU A 182 3.28 0.87 -3.23
N LEU A 183 2.47 1.84 -2.83
CA LEU A 183 2.95 3.00 -2.08
C LEU A 183 3.60 2.60 -0.75
N VAL A 184 3.03 1.62 -0.05
CA VAL A 184 3.55 1.09 1.22
C VAL A 184 4.89 0.37 1.03
N TYR A 185 5.06 -0.40 -0.03
CA TYR A 185 6.30 -1.14 -0.27
C TYR A 185 7.38 -0.33 -0.98
N LEU A 186 6.99 0.55 -1.88
CA LEU A 186 7.91 1.29 -2.73
C LEU A 186 8.23 2.70 -2.20
N GLY A 187 7.33 3.26 -1.40
CA GLY A 187 7.38 4.68 -1.03
C GLY A 187 6.84 5.59 -2.16
N ALA A 188 6.69 6.87 -1.84
CA ALA A 188 6.04 7.82 -2.73
C ALA A 188 6.84 8.08 -4.02
N GLU A 189 8.16 8.21 -3.94
CA GLU A 189 9.02 8.50 -5.07
C GLU A 189 9.02 7.36 -6.09
N THR A 190 9.30 6.13 -5.65
CA THR A 190 9.33 4.96 -6.55
C THR A 190 7.94 4.62 -7.09
N PHE A 191 6.87 4.89 -6.31
CA PHE A 191 5.50 4.75 -6.81
C PHE A 191 5.22 5.73 -7.97
N LEU A 192 5.66 6.98 -7.86
CA LEU A 192 5.54 7.97 -8.95
C LEU A 192 6.38 7.58 -10.16
N GLU A 193 7.59 7.06 -9.97
CA GLU A 193 8.42 6.54 -11.07
C GLU A 193 7.73 5.38 -11.81
N LEU A 194 7.01 4.51 -11.09
CA LEU A 194 6.23 3.43 -11.70
C LEU A 194 5.03 3.95 -12.50
N ILE A 195 4.36 5.02 -12.02
CA ILE A 195 3.31 5.72 -12.77
C ILE A 195 3.88 6.30 -14.07
N GLU A 196 4.98 7.05 -13.99
CA GLU A 196 5.65 7.62 -15.15
C GLU A 196 6.12 6.55 -16.15
N ALA A 197 6.69 5.43 -15.64
CA ALA A 197 7.07 4.31 -16.50
C ALA A 197 5.86 3.72 -17.25
N SER A 198 4.69 3.66 -16.61
CA SER A 198 3.45 3.18 -17.24
C SER A 198 2.95 4.16 -18.32
N GLN A 199 3.08 5.48 -18.10
CA GLN A 199 2.75 6.51 -19.08
C GLN A 199 3.70 6.44 -20.28
N ASP A 200 5.00 6.31 -20.04
CA ASP A 200 6.01 6.19 -21.11
C ASP A 200 5.80 4.90 -21.92
N LEU A 201 5.45 3.78 -21.26
CA LEU A 201 5.10 2.55 -21.96
C LEU A 201 3.90 2.76 -22.87
N LYS A 202 2.85 3.44 -22.39
CA LYS A 202 1.65 3.73 -23.19
C LYS A 202 1.98 4.56 -24.42
N LEU A 203 2.73 5.65 -24.26
CA LEU A 203 3.16 6.50 -25.35
C LEU A 203 4.00 5.73 -26.38
N ALA A 204 4.91 4.88 -25.91
CA ALA A 204 5.76 4.10 -26.79
C ALA A 204 4.98 3.01 -27.56
N THR A 205 3.96 2.41 -26.94
CA THR A 205 3.14 1.37 -27.58
C THR A 205 2.11 1.96 -28.54
N ASP A 206 1.59 3.16 -28.29
CA ASP A 206 0.69 3.86 -29.21
C ASP A 206 1.36 4.18 -30.55
N GLY A 207 2.66 4.54 -30.50
CA GLY A 207 3.45 4.80 -31.70
C GLY A 207 4.04 3.54 -32.36
N ALA A 208 3.94 2.37 -31.75
CA ALA A 208 4.54 1.15 -32.26
C ALA A 208 3.82 0.60 -33.50
N THR A 209 4.58 0.29 -34.54
CA THR A 209 4.11 -0.28 -35.80
C THR A 209 4.58 -1.72 -36.02
N THR A 210 5.60 -2.15 -35.27
CA THR A 210 6.23 -3.46 -35.38
C THR A 210 6.29 -4.19 -34.04
N TRP A 211 6.36 -5.51 -34.07
CA TRP A 211 6.58 -6.36 -32.89
C TRP A 211 7.89 -6.04 -32.18
N LYS A 212 8.94 -5.70 -32.92
CA LYS A 212 10.23 -5.32 -32.38
C LYS A 212 10.14 -4.05 -31.54
N GLU A 213 9.31 -3.09 -31.95
CA GLU A 213 9.07 -1.85 -31.19
C GLU A 213 8.28 -2.12 -29.91
N LEU A 214 7.29 -3.02 -29.95
CA LEU A 214 6.56 -3.46 -28.76
C LEU A 214 7.46 -4.17 -27.77
N ASP A 215 8.28 -5.12 -28.23
CA ASP A 215 9.24 -5.82 -27.40
C ASP A 215 10.24 -4.86 -26.76
N ALA A 216 10.83 -3.97 -27.56
CA ALA A 216 11.74 -2.94 -27.06
C ALA A 216 11.08 -2.01 -26.04
N SER A 217 9.80 -1.73 -26.19
CA SER A 217 9.04 -0.90 -25.22
C SER A 217 8.82 -1.66 -23.91
N GLY A 218 8.45 -2.94 -23.97
CA GLY A 218 8.37 -3.85 -22.81
C GLY A 218 9.70 -3.98 -22.08
N GLN A 219 10.80 -4.18 -22.80
CA GLN A 219 12.15 -4.28 -22.20
C GLN A 219 12.59 -2.97 -21.52
N ARG A 220 12.31 -1.81 -22.12
CA ARG A 220 12.59 -0.51 -21.48
C ARG A 220 11.81 -0.35 -20.18
N PHE A 221 10.53 -0.69 -20.19
CA PHE A 221 9.71 -0.69 -18.99
C PHE A 221 10.26 -1.63 -17.92
N ALA A 222 10.57 -2.89 -18.28
CA ALA A 222 11.14 -3.88 -17.38
C ALA A 222 12.47 -3.41 -16.75
N THR A 223 13.34 -2.78 -17.56
CA THR A 223 14.61 -2.23 -17.08
C THR A 223 14.42 -1.08 -16.13
N ARG A 224 13.49 -0.16 -16.42
CA ARG A 224 13.19 0.99 -15.56
C ARG A 224 12.56 0.58 -14.24
N VAL A 225 11.59 -0.33 -14.27
CA VAL A 225 10.88 -0.82 -13.09
C VAL A 225 11.76 -1.74 -12.26
N GLY A 226 12.50 -2.60 -12.89
CA GLY A 226 13.37 -3.60 -12.25
C GLY A 226 12.60 -4.78 -11.64
N PRO A 227 13.29 -5.91 -11.44
CA PRO A 227 12.65 -7.16 -11.00
C PRO A 227 11.99 -7.06 -9.62
N SER A 228 12.59 -6.34 -8.67
CA SER A 228 12.05 -6.22 -7.31
C SER A 228 10.71 -5.49 -7.28
N ILE A 229 10.56 -4.39 -8.04
CA ILE A 229 9.32 -3.64 -8.12
C ILE A 229 8.25 -4.46 -8.86
N ALA A 230 8.64 -5.15 -9.93
CA ALA A 230 7.74 -6.03 -10.67
C ALA A 230 7.19 -7.18 -9.79
N ARG A 231 8.02 -7.77 -8.91
CA ARG A 231 7.57 -8.74 -7.90
C ARG A 231 6.55 -8.15 -6.93
N VAL A 232 6.81 -6.95 -6.41
CA VAL A 232 5.86 -6.25 -5.52
C VAL A 232 4.54 -5.97 -6.24
N LEU A 233 4.59 -5.56 -7.52
CA LEU A 233 3.39 -5.31 -8.33
C LEU A 233 2.57 -6.60 -8.52
N VAL A 234 3.20 -7.72 -8.87
CA VAL A 234 2.53 -9.03 -9.00
C VAL A 234 1.89 -9.45 -7.68
N LEU A 235 2.61 -9.35 -6.57
CA LEU A 235 2.07 -9.68 -5.24
C LEU A 235 0.89 -8.78 -4.86
N ALA A 236 0.98 -7.47 -5.10
CA ALA A 236 -0.09 -6.52 -4.81
C ALA A 236 -1.36 -6.82 -5.62
N VAL A 237 -1.20 -7.16 -6.91
CA VAL A 237 -2.33 -7.60 -7.76
C VAL A 237 -2.92 -8.90 -7.25
N THR A 238 -2.08 -9.89 -6.90
CA THR A 238 -2.54 -11.18 -6.38
C THR A 238 -3.34 -10.99 -5.08
N VAL A 239 -2.87 -10.17 -4.15
CA VAL A 239 -3.59 -9.83 -2.91
C VAL A 239 -4.93 -9.18 -3.22
N ALA A 240 -4.97 -8.19 -4.11
CA ALA A 240 -6.19 -7.45 -4.43
C ALA A 240 -7.24 -8.35 -5.12
N VAL A 241 -6.81 -9.20 -6.06
CA VAL A 241 -7.68 -10.17 -6.74
C VAL A 241 -8.23 -11.20 -5.76
N SER A 242 -7.40 -11.71 -4.86
CA SER A 242 -7.80 -12.63 -3.81
C SER A 242 -8.82 -12.03 -2.85
N HIS A 243 -8.67 -10.75 -2.51
CA HIS A 243 -9.59 -10.02 -1.64
C HIS A 243 -10.95 -9.79 -2.31
N GLY A 244 -10.95 -9.36 -3.58
CA GLY A 244 -12.18 -9.12 -4.34
C GLY A 244 -13.06 -10.34 -4.50
N LEU A 245 -12.47 -11.55 -4.53
CA LEU A 245 -13.18 -12.82 -4.66
C LEU A 245 -13.74 -13.37 -3.34
N THR A 246 -13.20 -12.94 -2.19
CA THR A 246 -13.49 -13.54 -0.88
C THR A 246 -14.08 -12.60 0.16
N GLY A 247 -14.07 -11.31 -0.07
CA GLY A 247 -14.90 -10.31 0.61
C GLY A 247 -14.72 -10.16 2.13
N GLY A 248 -13.51 -10.02 2.67
CA GLY A 248 -13.36 -9.76 4.11
C GLY A 248 -12.09 -8.99 4.49
N ALA A 249 -12.23 -7.92 5.26
CA ALA A 249 -11.14 -7.08 5.76
C ALA A 249 -10.12 -7.85 6.59
N SER A 250 -10.59 -8.78 7.43
CA SER A 250 -9.74 -9.66 8.24
C SER A 250 -8.84 -10.58 7.40
N LEU A 251 -9.33 -11.00 6.24
CA LEU A 251 -8.59 -11.85 5.33
C LEU A 251 -7.44 -11.10 4.65
N LEU A 252 -7.66 -9.85 4.24
CA LEU A 252 -6.59 -9.02 3.67
C LEU A 252 -5.48 -8.76 4.69
N ALA A 253 -5.83 -8.43 5.92
CA ALA A 253 -4.84 -8.19 6.98
C ALA A 253 -3.96 -9.44 7.25
N ALA A 254 -4.57 -10.62 7.27
CA ALA A 254 -3.84 -11.88 7.42
C ALA A 254 -2.88 -12.12 6.24
N ARG A 255 -3.31 -11.84 5.01
CA ARG A 255 -2.47 -12.00 3.80
C ARG A 255 -1.36 -10.97 3.69
N LEU A 256 -1.60 -9.74 4.15
CA LEU A 256 -0.54 -8.73 4.20
C LEU A 256 0.60 -9.15 5.14
N ALA A 257 0.29 -9.83 6.23
CA ALA A 257 1.30 -10.31 7.18
C ALA A 257 2.20 -11.41 6.58
N THR A 258 1.76 -12.11 5.53
CA THR A 258 2.55 -13.15 4.84
C THR A 258 3.44 -12.57 3.73
N LEU A 259 3.28 -11.30 3.38
CA LEU A 259 4.10 -10.69 2.33
C LEU A 259 5.57 -10.52 2.76
N PRO A 260 6.53 -10.72 1.84
CA PRO A 260 7.96 -10.58 2.12
C PRO A 260 8.28 -9.21 2.71
N ASN A 261 9.15 -9.18 3.71
CA ASN A 261 9.56 -7.93 4.35
C ASN A 261 8.41 -7.04 4.86
N PHE A 262 7.32 -7.67 5.30
CA PHE A 262 6.16 -6.96 5.85
C PHE A 262 6.51 -5.91 6.93
N PRO A 263 7.44 -6.17 7.88
CA PRO A 263 7.87 -5.14 8.82
C PRO A 263 8.51 -3.92 8.14
N GLY A 264 9.27 -4.13 7.06
CA GLY A 264 9.81 -3.06 6.22
C GLY A 264 8.71 -2.26 5.54
N GLY A 265 7.72 -2.93 4.94
CA GLY A 265 6.53 -2.31 4.35
C GLY A 265 5.72 -1.52 5.39
N ALA A 266 5.54 -2.05 6.59
CA ALA A 266 4.87 -1.34 7.67
C ALA A 266 5.61 -0.06 8.12
N ALA A 267 6.95 -0.10 8.13
CA ALA A 267 7.77 1.08 8.41
C ALA A 267 7.64 2.15 7.31
N VAL A 268 7.59 1.74 6.04
CA VAL A 268 7.34 2.66 4.91
C VAL A 268 5.93 3.22 4.98
N ALA A 269 4.92 2.40 5.26
CA ALA A 269 3.54 2.84 5.43
C ALA A 269 3.39 3.93 6.48
N SER A 270 4.04 3.74 7.63
CA SER A 270 4.06 4.77 8.69
C SER A 270 4.67 6.09 8.21
N ARG A 271 5.66 6.04 7.33
CA ARG A 271 6.30 7.23 6.76
C ARG A 271 5.44 7.93 5.71
N VAL A 272 4.52 7.24 5.09
CA VAL A 272 3.52 7.84 4.17
C VAL A 272 2.19 8.14 4.86
N GLY A 273 2.12 7.93 6.19
CA GLY A 273 0.95 8.27 6.99
C GLY A 273 -0.19 7.26 6.92
N VAL A 274 0.06 6.02 6.50
CA VAL A 274 -0.96 4.99 6.34
C VAL A 274 -0.74 3.82 7.31
N ASN A 275 -1.81 3.36 7.92
CA ASN A 275 -1.79 2.13 8.72
C ASN A 275 -1.99 0.91 7.81
N VAL A 276 -0.98 0.03 7.76
CA VAL A 276 -1.01 -1.19 6.94
C VAL A 276 -2.22 -2.07 7.24
N ALA A 277 -2.63 -2.16 8.51
CA ALA A 277 -3.77 -2.99 8.91
C ALA A 277 -5.13 -2.50 8.37
N GLY A 278 -5.19 -1.28 7.88
CA GLY A 278 -6.42 -0.69 7.34
C GLY A 278 -6.39 -0.43 5.83
N LEU A 279 -5.39 -0.96 5.10
CA LEU A 279 -5.25 -0.72 3.65
C LEU A 279 -6.48 -1.15 2.83
N GLU A 280 -7.25 -2.14 3.31
CA GLU A 280 -8.50 -2.56 2.68
C GLU A 280 -9.58 -1.47 2.66
N GLN A 281 -9.47 -0.50 3.55
CA GLN A 281 -10.44 0.59 3.69
C GLN A 281 -10.11 1.77 2.77
N VAL A 282 -9.00 1.72 2.02
CA VAL A 282 -8.67 2.70 1.00
C VAL A 282 -9.77 2.70 -0.07
N ARG A 283 -10.35 3.87 -0.31
CA ARG A 283 -11.49 4.06 -1.22
C ARG A 283 -11.04 4.42 -2.62
N ALA A 284 -10.07 5.32 -2.72
CA ALA A 284 -9.51 5.80 -3.97
C ALA A 284 -8.05 6.22 -3.77
N VAL A 285 -7.28 6.18 -4.85
CA VAL A 285 -5.95 6.76 -4.95
C VAL A 285 -5.91 7.58 -6.23
N SER A 286 -5.34 8.77 -6.19
CA SER A 286 -5.13 9.58 -7.38
C SER A 286 -3.76 10.25 -7.35
N VAL A 287 -3.24 10.57 -8.53
CA VAL A 287 -1.96 11.27 -8.67
C VAL A 287 -2.19 12.47 -9.59
N SER A 288 -1.83 13.66 -9.13
CA SER A 288 -1.89 14.89 -9.91
C SER A 288 -0.76 15.82 -9.48
N GLY A 289 0.01 16.33 -10.44
CA GLY A 289 1.10 17.27 -10.17
C GLY A 289 2.16 16.75 -9.18
N GLY A 290 2.47 15.45 -9.20
CA GLY A 290 3.42 14.82 -8.27
C GLY A 290 2.89 14.65 -6.84
N VAL A 291 1.60 14.90 -6.60
CA VAL A 291 0.92 14.68 -5.32
C VAL A 291 0.09 13.40 -5.41
N ILE A 292 0.34 12.47 -4.50
CA ILE A 292 -0.45 11.23 -4.35
C ILE A 292 -1.54 11.51 -3.33
N THR A 293 -2.80 11.42 -3.72
CA THR A 293 -3.94 11.57 -2.82
C THR A 293 -4.56 10.21 -2.53
N LEU A 294 -4.62 9.83 -1.25
CA LEU A 294 -5.31 8.64 -0.78
C LEU A 294 -6.61 9.05 -0.08
N SER A 295 -7.73 8.55 -0.58
CA SER A 295 -9.03 8.66 0.07
C SER A 295 -9.26 7.43 0.96
N LEU A 296 -9.32 7.63 2.28
CA LEU A 296 -9.39 6.57 3.28
C LEU A 296 -10.07 7.10 4.56
N PRO A 297 -10.70 6.23 5.38
CA PRO A 297 -11.26 6.68 6.65
C PRO A 297 -10.16 7.12 7.62
N SER A 298 -10.50 8.03 8.54
CA SER A 298 -9.58 8.54 9.56
C SER A 298 -8.91 7.44 10.42
N THR A 299 -9.57 6.28 10.57
CA THR A 299 -9.04 5.11 11.29
C THR A 299 -7.84 4.45 10.62
N VAL A 300 -7.63 4.69 9.33
CA VAL A 300 -6.52 4.13 8.53
C VAL A 300 -5.35 5.09 8.44
N VAL A 301 -5.56 6.35 8.76
CA VAL A 301 -4.46 7.32 8.84
C VAL A 301 -3.55 6.89 9.98
N ALA A 302 -2.36 6.39 9.64
CA ALA A 302 -1.30 6.32 10.61
C ALA A 302 -0.98 7.77 10.94
N MET A 303 -1.30 8.20 12.15
CA MET A 303 -0.74 9.44 12.67
C MET A 303 0.79 9.22 12.75
N ALA A 304 1.45 9.33 11.61
CA ALA A 304 2.87 9.58 11.61
C ALA A 304 3.02 10.81 12.48
N ALA A 305 3.69 10.63 13.60
CA ALA A 305 4.11 11.77 14.39
C ALA A 305 4.78 12.73 13.40
N LYS A 306 4.03 13.72 12.91
CA LYS A 306 4.62 14.96 12.45
C LYS A 306 5.62 15.28 13.55
N PRO A 307 6.93 15.48 13.27
CA PRO A 307 7.74 16.16 14.27
C PRO A 307 6.94 17.40 14.60
N PRO A 308 6.57 17.64 15.85
CA PRO A 308 5.53 18.59 16.15
C PRO A 308 5.95 19.95 15.58
N VAL A 309 5.38 20.34 14.44
CA VAL A 309 4.96 21.70 14.32
C VAL A 309 3.86 21.78 15.35
N SER A 310 4.20 22.38 16.45
CA SER A 310 3.34 22.68 17.57
C SER A 310 2.07 23.39 17.08
N THR A 311 1.10 22.61 16.60
CA THR A 311 -0.30 22.94 16.64
C THR A 311 -0.88 22.01 17.68
N THR A 312 -0.41 22.22 18.89
CA THR A 312 -1.16 21.98 20.10
C THR A 312 -2.52 22.61 19.88
N PRO A 313 -3.64 21.89 20.04
CA PRO A 313 -4.88 22.56 20.37
C PRO A 313 -4.51 23.52 21.50
N SER A 314 -4.82 24.77 21.35
CA SER A 314 -4.47 25.88 22.23
C SER A 314 -4.45 25.46 23.71
N GLY A 315 -3.26 25.18 24.26
CA GLY A 315 -3.05 24.98 25.69
C GLY A 315 -2.44 23.67 26.18
N ALA A 316 -2.33 22.60 25.42
CA ALA A 316 -1.76 21.34 25.92
C ALA A 316 -0.24 21.46 26.14
N ARG A 317 0.23 21.13 27.34
CA ARG A 317 1.66 21.09 27.70
C ARG A 317 2.17 19.66 27.60
N SER A 318 3.38 19.47 27.07
CA SER A 318 4.04 18.16 26.96
C SER A 318 5.42 18.14 27.63
N TRP A 319 5.86 16.95 28.02
CA TRP A 319 7.12 16.73 28.73
C TRP A 319 7.87 15.51 28.15
N ASN A 320 9.18 15.51 28.31
CA ASN A 320 10.03 14.43 27.80
C ASN A 320 10.01 13.16 28.67
N SER A 321 9.38 13.20 29.84
CA SER A 321 9.22 12.04 30.72
C SER A 321 8.04 12.24 31.68
N PHE A 322 7.53 11.13 32.20
CA PHE A 322 6.48 11.16 33.22
C PHE A 322 6.95 11.83 34.52
N SER A 323 8.22 11.67 34.87
CA SER A 323 8.81 12.33 36.03
C SER A 323 8.84 13.85 35.89
N SER A 324 9.16 14.38 34.69
CA SER A 324 9.12 15.81 34.41
C SER A 324 7.69 16.35 34.39
N LEU A 325 6.70 15.60 33.90
CA LEU A 325 5.29 15.93 33.99
C LEU A 325 4.85 16.03 35.45
N LYS A 326 5.14 15.01 36.29
CA LYS A 326 4.78 15.02 37.71
C LYS A 326 5.43 16.18 38.46
N ARG A 327 6.69 16.50 38.17
CA ARG A 327 7.37 17.66 38.78
C ARG A 327 6.70 18.98 38.43
N ALA A 328 6.25 19.11 37.18
CA ALA A 328 5.61 20.33 36.70
C ALA A 328 4.15 20.49 37.17
N ARG A 329 3.40 19.37 37.30
CA ARG A 329 1.97 19.41 37.68
C ARG A 329 1.72 19.15 39.15
N GLY A 330 2.72 18.66 39.89
CA GLY A 330 2.55 18.26 41.28
C GLY A 330 1.85 16.91 41.45
N PRO A 331 1.39 16.57 42.66
CA PRO A 331 0.61 15.36 42.93
C PRO A 331 -0.76 15.39 42.23
N ALA A 332 -1.34 14.23 41.97
CA ALA A 332 -2.64 14.11 41.30
C ALA A 332 -3.81 14.60 42.14
N GLY A 333 -3.61 14.81 43.45
CA GLY A 333 -4.60 15.19 44.46
C GLY A 333 -4.84 14.10 45.49
N PRO A 334 -5.50 14.40 46.59
CA PRO A 334 -5.82 13.42 47.62
C PRO A 334 -6.67 12.26 47.06
N GLY A 335 -6.26 11.01 47.30
CA GLY A 335 -6.94 9.82 46.83
C GLY A 335 -6.92 9.62 45.32
N LYS A 336 -6.09 10.37 44.56
CA LYS A 336 -5.99 10.29 43.10
C LYS A 336 -4.61 9.89 42.63
N GLN A 337 -4.58 9.26 41.44
CA GLN A 337 -3.35 8.92 40.74
C GLN A 337 -3.35 9.46 39.30
N TRP A 338 -2.16 9.81 38.77
CA TRP A 338 -2.00 10.14 37.36
C TRP A 338 -2.18 8.89 36.51
N HIS A 339 -3.08 8.95 35.56
CA HIS A 339 -3.39 7.87 34.65
C HIS A 339 -3.10 8.30 33.19
N HIS A 340 -2.44 7.45 32.43
CA HIS A 340 -2.23 7.63 31.00
C HIS A 340 -3.38 6.97 30.24
N ILE A 341 -4.10 7.72 29.42
CA ILE A 341 -5.18 7.22 28.55
C ILE A 341 -4.57 6.21 27.56
N VAL A 342 -3.46 6.58 26.89
CA VAL A 342 -2.59 5.67 26.16
C VAL A 342 -1.42 5.33 27.06
N GLU A 343 -1.26 4.06 27.40
CA GLU A 343 -0.27 3.60 28.40
C GLU A 343 1.18 3.94 28.04
N GLN A 344 1.97 4.28 29.05
CA GLN A 344 3.42 4.58 28.92
C GLN A 344 4.31 3.32 28.92
N THR A 345 3.95 2.31 28.13
CA THR A 345 4.82 1.14 27.96
C THR A 345 6.06 1.51 27.15
N ASP A 346 7.17 0.78 27.33
CA ASP A 346 8.39 1.00 26.54
C ASP A 346 8.13 0.90 25.02
N GLY A 347 7.21 0.02 24.62
CA GLY A 347 6.76 -0.10 23.24
C GLY A 347 6.09 1.17 22.74
N ASN A 348 5.17 1.74 23.51
CA ASN A 348 4.49 2.98 23.17
C ASN A 348 5.42 4.19 23.19
N VAL A 349 6.35 4.25 24.15
CA VAL A 349 7.36 5.32 24.21
C VAL A 349 8.22 5.33 22.95
N ARG A 350 8.68 4.14 22.50
CA ARG A 350 9.46 4.03 21.24
C ARG A 350 8.64 4.38 20.00
N ARG A 351 7.35 4.00 19.96
CA ARG A 351 6.47 4.17 18.78
C ARG A 351 5.94 5.60 18.65
N PHE A 352 5.52 6.21 19.75
CA PHE A 352 4.76 7.45 19.74
C PHE A 352 5.56 8.66 20.25
N GLY A 353 6.71 8.39 20.87
CA GLY A 353 7.54 9.39 21.51
C GLY A 353 7.01 9.81 22.89
N PRO A 354 7.93 10.25 23.79
CA PRO A 354 7.57 10.59 25.16
C PRO A 354 6.60 11.77 25.26
N GLN A 355 6.70 12.77 24.40
CA GLN A 355 5.86 13.97 24.45
C GLN A 355 4.41 13.68 24.08
N SER A 356 4.16 12.70 23.19
CA SER A 356 2.81 12.24 22.86
C SER A 356 2.13 11.50 24.00
N LEU A 357 2.91 10.89 24.90
CA LEU A 357 2.41 10.15 26.04
C LEU A 357 2.34 11.00 27.31
N HIS A 358 3.32 11.89 27.54
CA HIS A 358 3.43 12.71 28.72
C HIS A 358 2.96 14.14 28.45
N ASN A 359 1.65 14.31 28.20
CA ASN A 359 1.04 15.61 27.97
C ASN A 359 -0.31 15.73 28.71
N THR A 360 -0.84 16.94 28.77
CA THR A 360 -2.08 17.23 29.47
C THR A 360 -3.32 16.57 28.85
N ASP A 361 -3.28 16.17 27.59
CA ASP A 361 -4.39 15.54 26.90
C ASP A 361 -4.42 14.01 27.10
N ASN A 362 -3.25 13.41 27.41
CA ASN A 362 -3.13 11.97 27.64
C ASN A 362 -2.99 11.58 29.10
N VAL A 363 -2.69 12.52 30.00
CA VAL A 363 -2.47 12.23 31.42
C VAL A 363 -3.47 12.99 32.27
N ILE A 364 -4.37 12.24 32.91
CA ILE A 364 -5.44 12.74 33.75
C ILE A 364 -5.33 12.22 35.18
N ALA A 365 -5.88 12.94 36.13
CA ALA A 365 -5.97 12.50 37.52
C ALA A 365 -7.29 11.76 37.74
N ILE A 366 -7.22 10.50 38.14
CA ILE A 366 -8.40 9.66 38.46
C ILE A 366 -8.28 9.08 39.87
N ASP A 367 -9.39 8.63 40.45
CA ASP A 367 -9.40 8.00 41.75
C ASP A 367 -8.52 6.72 41.77
N GLU A 368 -7.78 6.53 42.83
CA GLU A 368 -6.85 5.41 42.95
C GLU A 368 -7.55 4.06 42.83
N ALA A 369 -8.72 3.90 43.44
CA ALA A 369 -9.50 2.67 43.33
C ALA A 369 -9.97 2.41 41.87
N VAL A 370 -10.31 3.46 41.14
CA VAL A 370 -10.66 3.36 39.70
C VAL A 370 -9.43 3.01 38.88
N HIS A 371 -8.29 3.65 39.15
CA HIS A 371 -7.01 3.36 38.48
C HIS A 371 -6.61 1.88 38.63
N GLN A 372 -6.76 1.31 39.84
CA GLN A 372 -6.45 -0.10 40.12
C GLN A 372 -7.40 -1.03 39.34
N ARG A 373 -8.70 -0.74 39.26
CA ARG A 373 -9.66 -1.53 38.47
C ARG A 373 -9.34 -1.50 36.97
N ILE A 374 -9.01 -0.34 36.43
CA ILE A 374 -8.61 -0.20 35.04
C ILE A 374 -7.30 -0.98 34.75
N SER A 375 -6.32 -0.90 35.64
CA SER A 375 -5.06 -1.66 35.53
C SER A 375 -5.28 -3.16 35.55
N ALA A 376 -6.16 -3.65 36.43
CA ALA A 376 -6.58 -5.06 36.47
C ALA A 376 -7.29 -5.48 35.16
N TYR A 377 -8.18 -4.64 34.64
CA TYR A 377 -8.88 -4.87 33.37
C TYR A 377 -7.88 -4.98 32.22
N TYR A 378 -6.90 -4.09 32.11
CA TYR A 378 -5.87 -4.14 31.08
C TYR A 378 -4.95 -5.38 31.19
N SER A 379 -4.83 -5.94 32.38
CA SER A 379 -4.07 -7.18 32.61
C SER A 379 -4.91 -8.45 32.40
N SER A 380 -6.22 -8.32 32.22
CA SER A 380 -7.11 -9.45 31.93
C SER A 380 -7.13 -9.81 30.45
N LYS A 381 -7.70 -10.97 30.14
CA LYS A 381 -7.95 -11.45 28.77
C LYS A 381 -9.43 -11.35 28.48
N GLU A 382 -9.78 -10.73 27.35
CA GLU A 382 -11.15 -10.68 26.83
C GLU A 382 -11.16 -11.47 25.52
N VAL A 383 -11.39 -12.78 25.63
CA VAL A 383 -11.17 -13.74 24.54
C VAL A 383 -11.86 -13.33 23.24
N ALA A 384 -13.06 -12.75 23.31
CA ALA A 384 -13.80 -12.28 22.15
C ALA A 384 -13.13 -11.09 21.43
N LEU A 385 -12.32 -10.29 22.16
CA LEU A 385 -11.65 -9.09 21.63
C LEU A 385 -10.16 -9.34 21.39
N THR A 386 -9.48 -10.02 22.32
CA THR A 386 -8.02 -10.09 22.38
C THR A 386 -7.47 -11.51 22.12
N GLY A 387 -8.35 -12.50 21.97
CA GLY A 387 -7.95 -13.91 21.84
C GLY A 387 -7.19 -14.38 23.09
N VAL A 388 -5.98 -14.87 22.89
CA VAL A 388 -5.12 -15.38 23.98
C VAL A 388 -4.30 -14.30 24.69
N GLN A 389 -4.30 -13.07 24.16
CA GLN A 389 -3.53 -11.95 24.68
C GLN A 389 -4.27 -11.23 25.82
N THR A 390 -3.53 -10.55 26.70
CA THR A 390 -4.12 -9.55 27.60
C THR A 390 -4.54 -8.32 26.79
N ILE A 391 -5.49 -7.54 27.31
CA ILE A 391 -5.91 -6.27 26.69
C ILE A 391 -4.70 -5.36 26.46
N ARG A 392 -3.77 -5.28 27.42
CA ARG A 392 -2.53 -4.50 27.29
C ARG A 392 -1.65 -4.98 26.14
N GLN A 393 -1.46 -6.30 26.01
CA GLN A 393 -0.68 -6.89 24.91
C GLN A 393 -1.34 -6.62 23.56
N TRP A 394 -2.65 -6.79 23.46
CA TRP A 394 -3.40 -6.50 22.25
C TRP A 394 -3.33 -5.00 21.87
N LEU A 395 -3.53 -4.11 22.86
CA LEU A 395 -3.41 -2.66 22.67
C LEU A 395 -2.02 -2.24 22.20
N SER A 396 -0.95 -2.90 22.64
CA SER A 396 0.41 -2.55 22.24
C SER A 396 0.64 -2.64 20.72
N GLY A 397 -0.15 -3.43 20.01
CA GLY A 397 -0.17 -3.51 18.55
C GLY A 397 -1.00 -2.42 17.86
N GLN A 398 -1.88 -1.72 18.60
CA GLN A 398 -2.81 -0.75 18.04
C GLN A 398 -2.19 0.64 17.81
N SER A 399 -2.82 1.46 16.94
CA SER A 399 -2.43 2.85 16.75
C SER A 399 -2.64 3.69 18.02
N PHE A 400 -1.99 4.85 18.12
CA PHE A 400 -2.19 5.79 19.25
C PHE A 400 -3.66 6.15 19.42
N GLN A 401 -4.36 6.46 18.32
CA GLN A 401 -5.76 6.85 18.34
C GLN A 401 -6.65 5.68 18.80
N ALA A 402 -6.41 4.46 18.29
CA ALA A 402 -7.18 3.28 18.74
C ALA A 402 -6.95 2.97 20.22
N GLN A 403 -5.72 3.11 20.73
CA GLN A 403 -5.43 2.99 22.16
C GLN A 403 -6.12 4.08 22.96
N ARG A 404 -6.13 5.33 22.46
CA ARG A 404 -6.78 6.47 23.10
C ARG A 404 -8.30 6.29 23.16
N ASP A 405 -8.92 5.88 22.05
CA ASP A 405 -10.37 5.64 21.97
C ASP A 405 -10.80 4.52 22.91
N PHE A 406 -10.00 3.43 22.94
CA PHE A 406 -10.22 2.33 23.90
C PHE A 406 -10.03 2.81 25.34
N GLY A 407 -9.01 3.59 25.62
CA GLY A 407 -8.73 4.17 26.93
C GLY A 407 -9.86 5.08 27.39
N MET A 408 -10.36 5.96 26.54
CA MET A 408 -11.49 6.83 26.85
C MET A 408 -12.76 6.03 27.13
N LYS A 409 -13.10 5.04 26.29
CA LYS A 409 -14.24 4.13 26.54
C LYS A 409 -14.09 3.39 27.87
N THR A 410 -12.87 2.99 28.20
CA THR A 410 -12.57 2.32 29.48
C THR A 410 -12.77 3.27 30.66
N LEU A 411 -12.31 4.51 30.56
CA LEU A 411 -12.51 5.52 31.60
C LEU A 411 -14.00 5.80 31.86
N ILE A 412 -14.79 5.93 30.79
CA ILE A 412 -16.27 6.08 30.89
C ILE A 412 -16.88 4.84 31.55
N ARG A 413 -16.52 3.62 31.09
CA ARG A 413 -17.02 2.34 31.63
C ARG A 413 -16.78 2.19 33.12
N PHE A 414 -15.63 2.66 33.61
CA PHE A 414 -15.25 2.57 35.03
C PHE A 414 -15.63 3.81 35.85
N GLY A 415 -16.30 4.80 35.23
CA GLY A 415 -16.79 5.99 35.90
C GLY A 415 -15.68 6.99 36.31
N ALA A 416 -14.54 6.95 35.58
CA ALA A 416 -13.45 7.90 35.82
C ALA A 416 -13.67 9.27 35.18
N VAL A 417 -14.44 9.31 34.11
CA VAL A 417 -14.88 10.51 33.37
C VAL A 417 -16.35 10.35 32.99
N PRO A 418 -17.10 11.47 32.82
CA PRO A 418 -18.51 11.44 32.45
C PRO A 418 -18.79 10.84 31.07
#